data_eccd084bb5a8fc590f04c01762b91f3f
#
_entry.id   eccd084bb5a8fc590f04c01762b91f3f
#
_cell.length_a   1.000
_cell.length_b   1.000
_cell.length_c   1.000
_cell.angle_alpha   90.00
_cell.angle_beta   90.00
_cell.angle_gamma   90.00
#
_symmetry.space_group_name_H-M   'P 1'
#
loop_
_entity.id
_entity.type
_entity.pdbx_description
1 polymer ?
#
loop_
_entity_poly.entity_id
_entity_poly.type
_entity_poly.pdbx_seq_one_letter_code
_entity_poly.pdbx_strand_id
1 'polypeptide(L)'
;MTAAVLGPLSGTALATPAKSDSLYAPTALTLTVAKGETAASSVPLRAVTLNCQPTGGSHPAAAKACADLFKAEGDFNALPVNEDRMCPMIYDPYVVTAEGVFDGRRVSYERTFGNSCVLGAEQSHVFAF
;
A
#
# COMPACT_ATOMS: atom_id res chain seq x y z
N MET A 1 9.39 51.67 15.31
CA MET A 1 9.27 51.14 15.08
C MET A 1 9.15 50.30 15.25
N THR A 2 9.22 50.14 15.12
CA THR A 2 9.16 49.34 15.02
C THR A 2 8.88 48.35 15.00
N ALA A 3 8.95 48.10 15.10
CA ALA A 3 8.76 47.11 14.92
C ALA A 3 8.47 46.24 14.91
N ALA A 4 8.48 46.24 15.03
CA ALA A 4 8.21 45.36 14.87
C ALA A 4 7.87 44.58 14.78
N VAL A 5 7.88 44.70 14.80
CA VAL A 5 7.60 44.00 14.59
C VAL A 5 7.48 43.20 14.42
N LEU A 6 7.60 43.31 14.45
CA LEU A 6 7.56 42.55 14.16
C LEU A 6 7.47 41.62 14.09
N GLY A 7 7.65 41.65 14.24
CA GLY A 7 7.59 40.84 14.09
C GLY A 7 7.38 40.00 14.31
N PRO A 8 7.19 39.94 14.42
CA PRO A 8 6.87 38.99 14.52
C PRO A 8 6.37 38.31 14.41
N LEU A 9 6.24 38.53 14.09
CA LEU A 9 5.76 37.90 13.80
C LEU A 9 5.68 37.06 13.58
N SER A 10 5.93 37.13 13.64
CA SER A 10 5.92 36.26 13.39
C SER A 10 5.82 35.35 13.36
N GLY A 11 6.07 35.34 13.33
CA GLY A 11 6.11 34.36 13.05
C GLY A 11 5.85 33.51 13.37
N THR A 12 5.64 33.32 13.46
CA THR A 12 5.33 32.47 13.67
C THR A 12 4.70 31.67 13.56
N ALA A 13 4.43 31.65 13.46
CA ALA A 13 3.85 30.74 13.40
C ALA A 13 3.77 29.91 12.63
N LEU A 14 3.90 30.09 12.35
CA LEU A 14 3.93 29.35 11.56
C LEU A 14 4.28 28.16 11.56
N ALA A 15 4.66 27.91 11.66
CA ALA A 15 5.30 26.89 11.49
C ALA A 15 4.84 25.61 11.95
N THR A 16 4.39 25.56 12.91
CA THR A 16 3.96 24.44 13.41
C THR A 16 3.25 23.51 12.63
N PRO A 17 2.44 23.87 11.90
CA PRO A 17 1.61 23.01 11.20
C PRO A 17 2.27 22.19 10.20
N ALA A 18 3.46 22.32 10.10
CA ALA A 18 4.12 21.65 9.06
C ALA A 18 3.76 20.22 8.93
N LYS A 19 3.55 19.51 9.97
CA LYS A 19 3.28 18.14 9.85
C LYS A 19 1.98 17.89 9.21
N SER A 20 1.03 18.68 9.50
CA SER A 20 -0.26 18.48 8.92
C SER A 20 -0.31 18.93 7.50
N ASP A 21 0.73 19.57 7.04
CA ASP A 21 0.74 20.07 5.70
C ASP A 21 1.24 19.08 4.70
N SER A 22 1.45 17.86 5.10
CA SER A 22 1.87 16.84 4.16
C SER A 22 0.83 16.71 3.06
N LEU A 23 1.29 16.72 1.84
CA LEU A 23 0.45 16.56 0.68
C LEU A 23 0.09 15.10 0.42
N TYR A 24 0.69 14.20 1.15
CA TYR A 24 0.51 12.79 0.91
C TYR A 24 -0.07 12.11 2.12
N ALA A 25 -0.90 11.12 1.88
CA ALA A 25 -1.41 10.29 2.96
C ALA A 25 -0.26 9.53 3.61
N PRO A 26 -0.34 9.22 4.90
CA PRO A 26 0.70 8.43 5.56
C PRO A 26 0.90 7.07 4.92
N THR A 27 -0.13 6.54 4.26
CA THR A 27 -0.03 5.32 3.49
C THR A 27 -0.42 5.64 2.06
N ALA A 28 0.51 5.39 1.14
CA ALA A 28 0.31 5.59 -0.28
C ALA A 28 1.13 4.53 -1.00
N LEU A 29 0.45 3.57 -1.58
CA LEU A 29 1.09 2.40 -2.19
C LEU A 29 0.67 2.26 -3.63
N THR A 30 1.59 1.75 -4.44
CA THR A 30 1.28 1.24 -5.77
C THR A 30 1.37 -0.27 -5.70
N LEU A 31 0.29 -0.94 -6.05
CA LEU A 31 0.19 -2.39 -5.99
C LEU A 31 0.08 -2.93 -7.40
N THR A 32 0.86 -3.95 -7.72
CA THR A 32 0.80 -4.56 -9.04
C THR A 32 0.62 -6.06 -8.95
N VAL A 33 0.01 -6.61 -9.98
CA VAL A 33 -0.07 -8.05 -10.20
C VAL A 33 0.44 -8.30 -11.60
N ALA A 34 1.39 -9.22 -11.72
CA ALA A 34 1.98 -9.56 -13.00
C ALA A 34 2.04 -11.08 -13.13
N LYS A 35 2.07 -11.55 -14.39
CA LYS A 35 2.19 -12.97 -14.65
C LYS A 35 3.64 -13.29 -14.88
N GLY A 36 4.20 -14.18 -14.08
CA GLY A 36 5.59 -14.56 -14.15
C GLY A 36 6.18 -14.81 -12.79
N GLU A 37 7.48 -15.11 -12.76
CA GLU A 37 8.15 -15.48 -11.51
C GLU A 37 8.79 -14.30 -10.80
N THR A 38 9.21 -13.29 -11.53
CA THR A 38 9.80 -12.09 -10.92
C THR A 38 9.19 -10.87 -11.57
N ALA A 39 9.13 -9.79 -10.81
CA ALA A 39 8.55 -8.55 -11.35
C ALA A 39 9.37 -8.05 -12.54
N ALA A 40 10.68 -8.18 -12.49
CA ALA A 40 11.55 -7.67 -13.54
C ALA A 40 11.35 -8.37 -14.88
N SER A 41 10.94 -9.63 -14.85
CA SER A 41 10.80 -10.42 -16.09
C SER A 41 9.35 -10.74 -16.43
N SER A 42 8.40 -10.16 -15.67
CA SER A 42 6.99 -10.48 -15.85
C SER A 42 6.28 -9.47 -16.72
N VAL A 43 5.13 -9.89 -17.21
CA VAL A 43 4.23 -9.02 -17.95
C VAL A 43 3.22 -8.44 -16.96
N PRO A 44 3.21 -7.13 -16.76
CA PRO A 44 2.24 -6.52 -15.86
C PRO A 44 0.82 -6.75 -16.35
N LEU A 45 -0.06 -7.16 -15.45
CA LEU A 45 -1.46 -7.37 -15.76
C LEU A 45 -2.31 -6.21 -15.26
N ARG A 46 -2.11 -5.82 -14.01
CA ARG A 46 -2.89 -4.78 -13.37
C ARG A 46 -2.06 -4.03 -12.36
N ALA A 47 -2.39 -2.76 -12.16
CA ALA A 47 -1.78 -1.94 -11.15
C ALA A 47 -2.83 -1.02 -10.58
N VAL A 48 -2.81 -0.80 -9.28
CA VAL A 48 -3.72 0.14 -8.62
C VAL A 48 -2.95 0.92 -7.58
N THR A 49 -3.52 2.05 -7.18
CA THR A 49 -3.00 2.81 -6.05
C THR A 49 -3.90 2.55 -4.85
N LEU A 50 -3.31 2.55 -3.67
CA LEU A 50 -4.04 2.40 -2.43
C LEU A 50 -3.52 3.43 -1.44
N ASN A 51 -4.42 4.30 -1.00
CA ASN A 51 -4.11 5.26 0.04
C ASN A 51 -4.90 4.89 1.27
N CYS A 52 -4.33 5.11 2.44
CA CYS A 52 -5.04 4.95 3.70
C CYS A 52 -4.79 6.20 4.54
N GLN A 53 -5.78 6.61 5.35
CA GLN A 53 -5.70 7.77 6.20
C GLN A 53 -5.53 9.08 5.43
N PRO A 54 -6.45 9.42 4.52
CA PRO A 54 -7.75 8.78 4.29
C PRO A 54 -7.69 7.68 3.24
N THR A 55 -8.66 6.80 3.31
CA THR A 55 -8.81 5.71 2.34
C THR A 55 -9.10 6.26 0.97
N GLY A 56 -8.41 5.76 -0.03
CA GLY A 56 -8.61 6.20 -1.39
C GLY A 56 -7.73 5.45 -2.37
N GLY A 57 -7.62 6.00 -3.56
CA GLY A 57 -6.86 5.41 -4.64
C GLY A 57 -7.74 4.66 -5.61
N SER A 58 -7.13 3.99 -6.57
CA SER A 58 -7.89 3.26 -7.60
C SER A 58 -8.23 1.82 -7.20
N HIS A 59 -7.79 1.39 -6.03
CA HIS A 59 -8.09 0.03 -5.55
C HIS A 59 -9.60 -0.16 -5.42
N PRO A 60 -10.18 -1.22 -5.98
CA PRO A 60 -11.63 -1.41 -5.97
C PRO A 60 -12.23 -1.70 -4.59
N ALA A 61 -11.40 -2.13 -3.63
CA ALA A 61 -11.84 -2.40 -2.28
C ALA A 61 -10.91 -1.75 -1.28
N ALA A 62 -10.65 -0.46 -1.47
CA ALA A 62 -9.65 0.26 -0.69
C ALA A 62 -9.86 0.16 0.82
N ALA A 63 -11.10 0.28 1.29
CA ALA A 63 -11.36 0.23 2.73
C ALA A 63 -10.99 -1.12 3.33
N LYS A 64 -11.32 -2.21 2.63
CA LYS A 64 -11.00 -3.55 3.13
C LYS A 64 -9.50 -3.80 3.05
N ALA A 65 -8.87 -3.34 1.98
CA ALA A 65 -7.42 -3.49 1.83
C ALA A 65 -6.69 -2.73 2.93
N CYS A 66 -7.11 -1.51 3.23
CA CYS A 66 -6.52 -0.75 4.32
C CYS A 66 -6.72 -1.45 5.66
N ALA A 67 -7.91 -1.98 5.91
CA ALA A 67 -8.18 -2.69 7.16
C ALA A 67 -7.28 -3.91 7.31
N ASP A 68 -7.11 -4.68 6.24
CA ASP A 68 -6.25 -5.85 6.28
C ASP A 68 -4.79 -5.48 6.54
N LEU A 69 -4.32 -4.39 5.90
CA LEU A 69 -2.96 -3.94 6.11
C LEU A 69 -2.71 -3.44 7.53
N PHE A 70 -3.66 -2.72 8.11
CA PHE A 70 -3.51 -2.27 9.50
C PHE A 70 -3.55 -3.43 10.46
N LYS A 71 -4.38 -4.44 10.20
CA LYS A 71 -4.42 -5.63 11.02
C LYS A 71 -3.08 -6.37 10.97
N ALA A 72 -2.43 -6.38 9.82
CA ALA A 72 -1.13 -7.00 9.64
C ALA A 72 0.03 -6.06 10.02
N GLU A 73 -0.28 -4.84 10.45
CA GLU A 73 0.71 -3.84 10.83
C GLU A 73 1.70 -3.54 9.69
N GLY A 74 1.20 -3.58 8.47
CA GLY A 74 2.01 -3.28 7.29
C GLY A 74 2.88 -4.44 6.79
N ASP A 75 2.78 -5.59 7.42
CA ASP A 75 3.55 -6.77 7.00
C ASP A 75 2.73 -7.55 5.97
N PHE A 76 3.13 -7.45 4.72
CA PHE A 76 2.42 -8.12 3.63
C PHE A 76 2.46 -9.64 3.75
N ASN A 77 3.38 -10.20 4.52
CA ASN A 77 3.46 -11.63 4.75
C ASN A 77 2.53 -12.07 5.89
N ALA A 78 1.92 -11.13 6.60
CA ALA A 78 1.03 -11.41 7.70
C ALA A 78 -0.42 -11.08 7.39
N LEU A 79 -0.76 -10.91 6.12
CA LEU A 79 -2.14 -10.62 5.71
C LEU A 79 -3.03 -11.82 6.02
N PRO A 80 -4.33 -11.58 6.27
CA PRO A 80 -5.26 -12.68 6.56
C PRO A 80 -5.27 -13.72 5.46
N VAL A 81 -5.21 -14.98 5.84
CA VAL A 81 -5.19 -16.09 4.91
C VAL A 81 -6.54 -16.79 4.94
N ASN A 82 -7.07 -17.11 3.77
CA ASN A 82 -8.29 -17.91 3.67
C ASN A 82 -7.89 -19.39 3.66
N GLU A 83 -7.85 -19.98 4.83
CA GLU A 83 -7.39 -21.37 4.97
C GLU A 83 -8.37 -22.39 4.46
N ASP A 84 -9.61 -21.99 4.23
CA ASP A 84 -10.63 -22.90 3.71
C ASP A 84 -10.59 -23.01 2.20
N ARG A 85 -9.80 -22.17 1.54
CA ARG A 85 -9.75 -22.19 0.09
C ARG A 85 -8.86 -23.31 -0.41
N MET A 86 -9.43 -24.15 -1.26
CA MET A 86 -8.67 -25.26 -1.83
C MET A 86 -8.19 -24.87 -3.21
N CYS A 87 -6.88 -24.95 -3.41
CA CYS A 87 -6.27 -24.57 -4.67
C CYS A 87 -5.61 -25.77 -5.34
N PRO A 88 -5.65 -25.83 -6.68
CA PRO A 88 -4.98 -26.91 -7.41
C PRO A 88 -3.46 -26.70 -7.33
N MET A 89 -2.73 -27.80 -7.53
CA MET A 89 -1.28 -27.77 -7.49
C MET A 89 -0.73 -27.49 -8.91
N ILE A 90 -1.20 -26.43 -9.51
CA ILE A 90 -0.78 -26.02 -10.85
C ILE A 90 0.25 -24.92 -10.72
N TYR A 91 1.31 -25.00 -11.50
CA TYR A 91 2.31 -23.96 -11.50
C TYR A 91 2.06 -23.02 -12.67
N ASP A 92 1.50 -21.87 -12.36
CA ASP A 92 1.26 -20.79 -13.32
C ASP A 92 1.48 -19.50 -12.55
N PRO A 93 2.75 -19.11 -12.35
CA PRO A 93 3.10 -18.14 -11.32
C PRO A 93 2.61 -16.72 -11.61
N TYR A 94 2.24 -16.07 -10.52
CA TYR A 94 1.90 -14.65 -10.50
C TYR A 94 2.75 -13.98 -9.45
N VAL A 95 3.23 -12.79 -9.75
CA VAL A 95 4.05 -12.03 -8.82
C VAL A 95 3.34 -10.73 -8.50
N VAL A 96 3.36 -10.37 -7.22
CA VAL A 96 2.77 -9.12 -6.76
C VAL A 96 3.87 -8.21 -6.23
N THR A 97 3.67 -6.91 -6.37
CA THR A 97 4.57 -5.93 -5.78
C THR A 97 3.78 -4.87 -5.04
N ALA A 98 4.40 -4.30 -4.02
CA ALA A 98 3.87 -3.15 -3.31
C ALA A 98 5.03 -2.19 -3.10
N GLU A 99 4.86 -0.96 -3.57
CA GLU A 99 5.88 0.07 -3.45
C GLU A 99 5.25 1.34 -2.92
N GLY A 100 5.94 2.01 -2.04
CA GLY A 100 5.51 3.29 -1.52
C GLY A 100 5.76 3.42 -0.03
N VAL A 101 4.77 3.91 0.71
CA VAL A 101 4.87 4.09 2.15
C VAL A 101 3.64 3.52 2.83
N PHE A 102 3.84 2.94 3.99
CA PHE A 102 2.77 2.50 4.87
C PHE A 102 2.99 3.08 6.26
N ASP A 103 2.02 3.88 6.70
CA ASP A 103 2.09 4.53 8.01
C ASP A 103 3.42 5.23 8.20
N GLY A 104 3.87 5.93 7.15
CA GLY A 104 5.11 6.70 7.16
C GLY A 104 6.37 5.90 6.90
N ARG A 105 6.30 4.58 6.75
CA ARG A 105 7.48 3.76 6.53
C ARG A 105 7.55 3.27 5.10
N ARG A 106 8.75 3.21 4.56
CA ARG A 106 8.97 2.79 3.19
C ARG A 106 8.61 1.33 3.03
N VAL A 107 7.89 1.03 1.95
CA VAL A 107 7.52 -0.33 1.58
C VAL A 107 8.11 -0.67 0.22
N SER A 108 8.77 -1.81 0.14
CA SER A 108 9.22 -2.37 -1.12
C SER A 108 9.07 -3.88 -0.97
N TYR A 109 8.06 -4.44 -1.60
CA TYR A 109 7.67 -5.82 -1.38
C TYR A 109 7.40 -6.50 -2.71
N GLU A 110 7.87 -7.73 -2.82
CA GLU A 110 7.61 -8.57 -3.99
C GLU A 110 7.44 -10.00 -3.51
N ARG A 111 6.44 -10.68 -4.03
CA ARG A 111 6.25 -12.10 -3.71
C ARG A 111 5.61 -12.81 -4.88
N THR A 112 6.08 -14.04 -5.13
CA THR A 112 5.57 -14.88 -6.20
C THR A 112 4.73 -16.00 -5.62
N PHE A 113 3.58 -16.23 -6.26
CA PHE A 113 2.66 -17.29 -5.88
C PHE A 113 2.59 -18.32 -7.00
N GLY A 114 2.41 -19.56 -6.64
CA GLY A 114 2.41 -20.66 -7.61
C GLY A 114 1.27 -20.60 -8.62
N ASN A 115 0.17 -19.94 -8.28
CA ASN A 115 -0.94 -19.69 -9.18
C ASN A 115 -1.86 -18.63 -8.59
N SER A 116 -2.84 -18.20 -9.37
CA SER A 116 -3.74 -17.13 -8.95
C SER A 116 -4.65 -17.52 -7.79
N CYS A 117 -4.95 -18.81 -7.65
CA CYS A 117 -5.77 -19.29 -6.54
C CYS A 117 -5.03 -19.11 -5.22
N VAL A 118 -3.76 -19.47 -5.18
CA VAL A 118 -2.93 -19.32 -3.98
C VAL A 118 -2.76 -17.84 -3.65
N LEU A 119 -2.54 -17.02 -4.66
CA LEU A 119 -2.46 -15.58 -4.47
C LEU A 119 -3.73 -15.05 -3.80
N GLY A 120 -4.90 -15.43 -4.32
CA GLY A 120 -6.16 -14.98 -3.76
C GLY A 120 -6.39 -15.48 -2.34
N ALA A 121 -5.89 -16.66 -2.01
CA ALA A 121 -6.06 -17.21 -0.67
C ALA A 121 -5.17 -16.53 0.36
N GLU A 122 -3.97 -16.10 -0.04
CA GLU A 122 -2.99 -15.61 0.91
C GLU A 122 -2.86 -14.09 0.99
N GLN A 123 -3.40 -13.35 0.05
CA GLN A 123 -3.25 -11.89 0.05
C GLN A 123 -4.56 -11.14 0.24
N SER A 124 -5.62 -11.90 0.54
CA SER A 124 -6.90 -11.32 0.95
C SER A 124 -7.36 -10.21 0.04
N HIS A 125 -7.80 -9.08 0.60
CA HIS A 125 -8.34 -8.00 -0.20
C HIS A 125 -7.26 -7.11 -0.84
N VAL A 126 -6.04 -7.17 -0.34
CA VAL A 126 -5.01 -6.22 -0.76
C VAL A 126 -4.67 -6.37 -2.24
N PHE A 127 -4.53 -7.59 -2.71
CA PHE A 127 -4.24 -7.84 -4.12
C PHE A 127 -5.45 -8.38 -4.89
N ALA A 128 -6.65 -8.14 -4.38
CA ALA A 128 -7.88 -8.56 -5.05
C ALA A 128 -8.37 -7.48 -6.01
N PHE A 129 -7.68 -7.36 -7.11
CA PHE A 129 -8.06 -6.38 -8.13
C PHE A 129 -7.71 -6.84 -9.55
#